data_d2f8268814b01ad0b4ee617a31ec0b2c
#
_entry.id   d2f8268814b01ad0b4ee617a31ec0b2c
#
_cell.length_a   1.000
_cell.length_b   1.000
_cell.length_c   1.000
_cell.angle_alpha   90.00
_cell.angle_beta   90.00
_cell.angle_gamma   90.00
#
_symmetry.space_group_name_H-M   'P 1'
#
loop_
_entity.id
_entity.type
_entity.pdbx_description
1 polymer ?
#
loop_
_entity_poly.entity_id
_entity_poly.type
_entity_poly.pdbx_seq_one_letter_code
_entity_poly.pdbx_strand_id
1 'polypeptide(L)'
;NRADKTRLTIRQGGSEIASWPVRIIPDQSPIIRFADDPGQSGRGALSIKIEGSDDYGIAKAKLYIRRLRIGLEKDEDTNKDTNKDGKDQKPEPETIDPETEAALKKLNAPHELALTLASNARAISETSFHDLTAHPWAGLEVSLQIIARDGANQPGATDSLTTVLPERYFRHPVARALVLLRKRLIFDPRSREDVVDELINLATI
;
A
#
# COMPACT_ATOMS: atom_id res chain seq x y z
N ASN A 1 -30.22 7.69 24.98
CA ASN A 1 -29.37 6.92 25.90
C ASN A 1 -30.11 5.70 26.42
N ARG A 2 -30.13 4.63 25.64
CA ARG A 2 -30.54 3.31 26.12
C ARG A 2 -29.30 2.65 26.72
N ALA A 3 -29.09 2.79 28.01
CA ALA A 3 -28.12 1.99 28.74
C ALA A 3 -28.62 0.54 28.62
N ASP A 4 -27.99 -0.27 27.81
CA ASP A 4 -28.26 -1.71 27.71
C ASP A 4 -27.98 -2.34 29.05
N LYS A 5 -29.06 -2.65 29.77
CA LYS A 5 -29.02 -3.39 31.03
C LYS A 5 -28.82 -4.87 30.70
N THR A 6 -27.63 -5.22 30.22
CA THR A 6 -27.25 -6.61 29.99
C THR A 6 -27.00 -7.28 31.32
N ARG A 7 -27.55 -8.49 31.53
CA ARG A 7 -27.38 -9.29 32.74
C ARG A 7 -26.76 -10.63 32.38
N LEU A 8 -25.75 -11.01 33.10
CA LEU A 8 -25.20 -12.37 33.09
C LEU A 8 -26.04 -13.19 34.07
N THR A 9 -26.67 -14.25 33.56
CA THR A 9 -27.56 -15.12 34.38
C THR A 9 -27.06 -16.55 34.31
N ILE A 10 -26.89 -17.19 35.47
CA ILE A 10 -26.63 -18.63 35.57
C ILE A 10 -27.92 -19.32 35.88
N ARG A 11 -28.24 -20.39 35.11
CA ARG A 11 -29.44 -21.19 35.31
C ARG A 11 -29.08 -22.69 35.45
N GLN A 12 -29.82 -23.41 36.30
CA GLN A 12 -29.74 -24.86 36.46
C GLN A 12 -31.14 -25.41 36.50
N GLY A 13 -31.43 -26.44 35.66
CA GLY A 13 -32.75 -27.07 35.61
C GLY A 13 -33.90 -26.10 35.31
N GLY A 14 -33.64 -25.01 34.55
CA GLY A 14 -34.64 -23.99 34.25
C GLY A 14 -34.77 -22.87 35.28
N SER A 15 -34.25 -23.06 36.50
CA SER A 15 -34.27 -22.05 37.58
C SER A 15 -33.07 -21.15 37.53
N GLU A 16 -33.27 -19.84 37.77
CA GLU A 16 -32.18 -18.87 37.88
C GLU A 16 -31.51 -19.01 39.25
N ILE A 17 -30.20 -19.27 39.24
CA ILE A 17 -29.39 -19.42 40.47
C ILE A 17 -28.81 -18.07 40.86
N ALA A 18 -28.30 -17.32 39.88
CA ALA A 18 -27.68 -16.03 40.12
C ALA A 18 -27.74 -15.14 38.87
N SER A 19 -27.79 -13.84 39.07
CA SER A 19 -27.82 -12.84 38.00
C SER A 19 -27.11 -11.56 38.41
N TRP A 20 -26.21 -11.10 37.48
CA TRP A 20 -25.43 -9.88 37.73
C TRP A 20 -25.67 -8.87 36.60
N PRO A 21 -25.81 -7.59 36.90
CA PRO A 21 -25.75 -6.57 35.86
C PRO A 21 -24.31 -6.49 35.32
N VAL A 22 -24.16 -6.55 34.03
CA VAL A 22 -22.85 -6.42 33.36
C VAL A 22 -22.92 -5.24 32.40
N ARG A 23 -21.77 -4.54 32.28
CA ARG A 23 -21.56 -3.50 31.28
C ARG A 23 -20.66 -4.08 30.19
N ILE A 24 -21.16 -4.07 28.97
CA ILE A 24 -20.35 -4.43 27.81
C ILE A 24 -19.52 -3.20 27.45
N ILE A 25 -18.20 -3.37 27.36
CA ILE A 25 -17.28 -2.38 26.82
C ILE A 25 -17.01 -2.81 25.39
N PRO A 26 -17.44 -2.02 24.37
CA PRO A 26 -17.16 -2.35 22.97
C PRO A 26 -15.66 -2.35 22.73
N ASP A 27 -15.20 -3.31 21.95
CA ASP A 27 -13.86 -3.37 21.40
C ASP A 27 -13.64 -2.22 20.42
N GLN A 28 -12.49 -1.58 20.45
CA GLN A 28 -12.14 -0.46 19.59
C GLN A 28 -11.19 -0.94 18.47
N SER A 29 -11.29 -0.33 17.31
CA SER A 29 -10.34 -0.61 16.23
C SER A 29 -8.96 -0.08 16.57
N PRO A 30 -7.89 -0.79 16.16
CA PRO A 30 -6.52 -0.37 16.43
C PRO A 30 -6.19 0.97 15.77
N ILE A 31 -5.44 1.79 16.48
CA ILE A 31 -4.88 3.04 15.96
C ILE A 31 -3.44 2.76 15.56
N ILE A 32 -3.07 3.13 14.34
CA ILE A 32 -1.70 2.98 13.84
C ILE A 32 -1.29 4.22 13.05
N ARG A 33 -0.01 4.60 13.15
CA ARG A 33 0.57 5.75 12.44
C ARG A 33 2.03 5.52 12.09
N PHE A 34 2.52 6.24 11.10
CA PHE A 34 3.95 6.43 10.91
C PHE A 34 4.47 7.33 12.04
N ALA A 35 5.51 6.89 12.74
CA ALA A 35 6.13 7.68 13.80
C ALA A 35 7.11 8.71 13.25
N ASP A 36 7.76 8.37 12.13
CA ASP A 36 8.65 9.23 11.37
C ASP A 36 8.38 9.02 9.87
N ASP A 37 8.82 9.95 9.03
CA ASP A 37 8.77 9.80 7.58
C ASP A 37 9.61 8.59 7.14
N PRO A 38 9.05 7.71 6.28
CA PRO A 38 9.80 6.61 5.71
C PRO A 38 11.03 7.10 4.95
N GLY A 39 12.17 6.47 5.19
CA GLY A 39 13.43 6.89 4.63
C GLY A 39 14.32 5.74 4.20
N GLN A 40 15.52 6.06 3.72
CA GLN A 40 16.52 5.09 3.38
C GLN A 40 17.48 4.88 4.55
N SER A 41 17.67 3.62 4.94
CA SER A 41 18.68 3.25 5.93
C SER A 41 20.11 3.37 5.37
N GLY A 42 21.11 3.40 6.23
CA GLY A 42 22.53 3.43 5.80
C GLY A 42 22.95 2.23 4.92
N ARG A 43 22.16 1.16 4.87
CA ARG A 43 22.39 -0.02 4.00
C ARG A 43 21.51 0.01 2.74
N GLY A 44 20.79 1.08 2.50
CA GLY A 44 19.95 1.22 1.30
C GLY A 44 18.54 0.62 1.44
N ALA A 45 18.18 0.03 2.57
CA ALA A 45 16.84 -0.52 2.77
C ALA A 45 15.82 0.58 3.12
N LEU A 46 14.56 0.37 2.75
CA LEU A 46 13.47 1.21 3.24
C LEU A 46 13.33 1.03 4.76
N SER A 47 13.43 2.13 5.49
CA SER A 47 13.23 2.19 6.94
C SER A 47 11.88 2.79 7.24
N ILE A 48 11.08 2.09 8.05
CA ILE A 48 9.75 2.49 8.46
C ILE A 48 9.65 2.38 9.96
N LYS A 49 9.29 3.48 10.60
CA LYS A 49 9.01 3.52 12.02
C LYS A 49 7.52 3.71 12.25
N ILE A 50 6.93 2.83 13.03
CA ILE A 50 5.50 2.79 13.29
C ILE A 50 5.22 2.88 14.78
N GLU A 51 4.12 3.50 15.12
CA GLU A 51 3.51 3.47 16.44
C GLU A 51 2.05 3.08 16.31
N GLY A 52 1.56 2.36 17.29
CA GLY A 52 0.16 1.98 17.33
C GLY A 52 -0.28 1.60 18.72
N SER A 53 -1.60 1.62 18.93
CA SER A 53 -2.22 1.21 20.19
C SER A 53 -3.58 0.58 19.94
N ASP A 54 -3.95 -0.31 20.85
CA ASP A 54 -5.22 -1.03 20.83
C ASP A 54 -5.58 -1.50 22.25
N ASP A 55 -6.86 -1.53 22.59
CA ASP A 55 -7.29 -1.89 23.95
C ASP A 55 -7.11 -3.39 24.27
N TYR A 56 -7.13 -4.26 23.26
CA TYR A 56 -6.89 -5.71 23.40
C TYR A 56 -5.59 -6.18 22.75
N GLY A 57 -4.96 -5.37 21.92
CA GLY A 57 -3.67 -5.61 21.30
C GLY A 57 -3.72 -5.85 19.80
N ILE A 58 -2.73 -5.30 19.10
CA ILE A 58 -2.56 -5.43 17.67
C ILE A 58 -2.04 -6.81 17.33
N ALA A 59 -2.81 -7.58 16.54
CA ALA A 59 -2.46 -8.94 16.16
C ALA A 59 -1.54 -9.01 14.94
N LYS A 60 -1.75 -8.12 13.96
CA LYS A 60 -0.97 -8.09 12.71
C LYS A 60 -1.01 -6.71 12.07
N ALA A 61 0.03 -6.38 11.33
CA ALA A 61 0.05 -5.21 10.46
C ALA A 61 0.71 -5.57 9.12
N LYS A 62 0.26 -4.90 8.06
CA LYS A 62 0.82 -5.00 6.72
C LYS A 62 1.07 -3.60 6.17
N LEU A 63 2.20 -3.46 5.49
CA LEU A 63 2.50 -2.30 4.67
C LEU A 63 2.03 -2.59 3.24
N TYR A 64 1.26 -1.67 2.70
CA TYR A 64 0.83 -1.65 1.31
C TYR A 64 1.61 -0.58 0.57
N ILE A 65 2.31 -0.98 -0.47
CA ILE A 65 3.07 -0.09 -1.35
C ILE A 65 2.34 -0.05 -2.68
N ARG A 66 1.96 1.14 -3.12
CA ARG A 66 1.30 1.36 -4.41
C ARG A 66 2.11 2.34 -5.23
N ARG A 67 2.28 2.05 -6.51
CA ARG A 67 2.90 2.99 -7.43
C ARG A 67 1.97 4.18 -7.67
N LEU A 68 2.52 5.39 -7.59
CA LEU A 68 1.79 6.58 -8.03
C LEU A 68 1.78 6.60 -9.56
N ARG A 69 0.58 6.67 -10.15
CA ARG A 69 0.41 6.90 -11.58
C ARG A 69 0.59 8.39 -11.83
N ILE A 70 1.68 8.79 -12.42
CA ILE A 70 1.82 10.16 -12.94
C ILE A 70 1.04 10.19 -14.26
N GLY A 71 -0.08 10.90 -14.28
CA GLY A 71 -0.66 11.44 -15.50
C GLY A 71 -1.62 10.56 -16.31
N LEU A 72 -2.45 9.69 -15.69
CA LEU A 72 -3.63 9.09 -16.35
C LEU A 72 -4.86 9.07 -15.43
N GLU A 73 -4.96 10.00 -14.52
CA GLU A 73 -6.27 10.28 -13.94
C GLU A 73 -7.03 11.15 -14.97
N LYS A 74 -7.89 10.51 -15.75
CA LYS A 74 -9.07 11.19 -16.21
C LYS A 74 -9.90 11.44 -14.96
N ASP A 75 -10.00 12.70 -14.59
CA ASP A 75 -10.97 13.18 -13.62
C ASP A 75 -12.35 12.67 -14.04
N GLU A 76 -12.85 11.62 -13.39
CA GLU A 76 -14.22 11.13 -13.58
C GLU A 76 -15.25 11.93 -12.77
N ASP A 77 -14.89 13.07 -12.22
CA ASP A 77 -15.83 13.91 -11.46
C ASP A 77 -15.74 15.40 -11.82
N THR A 78 -15.98 15.73 -13.08
CA THR A 78 -16.57 17.03 -13.42
C THR A 78 -17.27 16.93 -14.76
N ASN A 79 -18.50 16.47 -14.75
CA ASN A 79 -19.39 16.76 -15.85
C ASN A 79 -20.72 17.28 -15.34
N LYS A 80 -20.95 18.57 -15.58
CA LYS A 80 -22.19 19.06 -16.19
C LYS A 80 -21.97 20.47 -16.70
N ASP A 81 -22.34 20.56 -17.96
CA ASP A 81 -22.73 21.73 -18.73
C ASP A 81 -21.68 22.40 -19.61
N THR A 82 -21.83 22.21 -20.86
CA THR A 82 -22.29 23.08 -21.96
C THR A 82 -21.56 22.88 -23.27
N ASN A 83 -22.40 22.52 -24.27
CA ASN A 83 -22.46 22.96 -25.68
C ASN A 83 -21.31 22.78 -26.68
N LYS A 84 -21.63 21.91 -27.64
CA LYS A 84 -21.69 22.07 -29.12
C LYS A 84 -20.47 22.56 -29.91
N ASP A 85 -20.22 21.71 -30.92
CA ASP A 85 -19.59 21.98 -32.22
C ASP A 85 -18.05 22.03 -32.23
N GLY A 86 -17.48 20.91 -32.63
CA GLY A 86 -16.09 20.72 -33.02
C GLY A 86 -15.85 19.27 -33.39
N LYS A 87 -15.77 18.96 -34.69
CA LYS A 87 -15.28 17.69 -35.22
C LYS A 87 -13.81 17.54 -34.85
N ASP A 88 -13.51 16.94 -33.73
CA ASP A 88 -12.19 16.44 -33.42
C ASP A 88 -12.27 14.92 -33.31
N GLN A 89 -11.50 14.26 -34.18
CA GLN A 89 -11.31 12.83 -34.20
C GLN A 89 -10.77 12.42 -32.84
N LYS A 90 -11.65 11.84 -32.01
CA LYS A 90 -11.28 11.14 -30.80
C LYS A 90 -10.32 10.03 -31.21
N PRO A 91 -9.06 9.99 -30.71
CA PRO A 91 -8.22 8.84 -30.97
C PRO A 91 -8.96 7.61 -30.44
N GLU A 92 -9.15 6.61 -31.33
CA GLU A 92 -9.70 5.32 -30.93
C GLU A 92 -8.83 4.79 -29.79
N PRO A 93 -9.42 4.22 -28.72
CA PRO A 93 -8.65 3.57 -27.68
C PRO A 93 -7.87 2.41 -28.34
N GLU A 94 -6.55 2.59 -28.48
CA GLU A 94 -5.68 1.52 -28.93
C GLU A 94 -5.91 0.30 -28.05
N THR A 95 -6.42 -0.75 -28.64
CA THR A 95 -6.66 -2.03 -27.98
C THR A 95 -5.32 -2.63 -27.58
N ILE A 96 -5.02 -2.48 -26.29
CA ILE A 96 -3.86 -3.16 -25.68
C ILE A 96 -4.17 -4.66 -25.72
N ASP A 97 -3.21 -5.45 -26.21
CA ASP A 97 -3.38 -6.90 -26.24
C ASP A 97 -3.62 -7.47 -24.80
N PRO A 98 -4.40 -8.56 -24.67
CA PRO A 98 -4.79 -9.11 -23.36
C PRO A 98 -3.61 -9.53 -22.50
N GLU A 99 -2.49 -9.93 -23.09
CA GLU A 99 -1.27 -10.32 -22.37
C GLU A 99 -0.60 -9.11 -21.75
N THR A 100 -0.50 -8.02 -22.49
CA THR A 100 0.02 -6.73 -22.01
C THR A 100 -0.88 -6.16 -20.91
N GLU A 101 -2.20 -6.25 -21.05
CA GLU A 101 -3.15 -5.81 -20.02
C GLU A 101 -2.98 -6.62 -18.71
N ALA A 102 -2.85 -7.94 -18.82
CA ALA A 102 -2.62 -8.81 -17.66
C ALA A 102 -1.27 -8.52 -16.98
N ALA A 103 -0.22 -8.25 -17.76
CA ALA A 103 1.09 -7.87 -17.27
C ALA A 103 1.04 -6.50 -16.54
N LEU A 104 0.33 -5.53 -17.10
CA LEU A 104 0.11 -4.22 -16.48
C LEU A 104 -0.67 -4.32 -15.18
N LYS A 105 -1.69 -5.17 -15.13
CA LYS A 105 -2.46 -5.43 -13.91
C LYS A 105 -1.59 -6.02 -12.81
N LYS A 106 -0.71 -6.97 -13.13
CA LYS A 106 0.26 -7.52 -12.18
C LYS A 106 1.27 -6.46 -11.71
N LEU A 107 1.78 -5.65 -12.63
CA LEU A 107 2.75 -4.60 -12.33
C LEU A 107 2.16 -3.50 -11.43
N ASN A 108 0.86 -3.23 -11.55
CA ASN A 108 0.15 -2.22 -10.77
C ASN A 108 -0.49 -2.76 -9.49
N ALA A 109 -0.41 -4.07 -9.23
CA ALA A 109 -0.92 -4.65 -8.00
C ALA A 109 -0.15 -4.08 -6.79
N PRO A 110 -0.82 -3.78 -5.67
CA PRO A 110 -0.15 -3.35 -4.46
C PRO A 110 0.88 -4.40 -4.01
N HIS A 111 2.08 -3.95 -3.67
CA HIS A 111 3.06 -4.81 -3.03
C HIS A 111 2.80 -4.83 -1.53
N GLU A 112 2.56 -6.02 -0.97
CA GLU A 112 2.23 -6.20 0.43
C GLU A 112 3.43 -6.75 1.19
N LEU A 113 3.78 -6.11 2.31
CA LEU A 113 4.80 -6.56 3.23
C LEU A 113 4.21 -6.77 4.62
N ALA A 114 4.42 -7.95 5.20
CA ALA A 114 4.06 -8.18 6.59
C ALA A 114 5.06 -7.44 7.49
N LEU A 115 4.53 -6.69 8.46
CA LEU A 115 5.34 -6.06 9.49
C LEU A 115 5.43 -6.99 10.69
N THR A 116 6.65 -7.20 11.18
CA THR A 116 6.88 -7.99 12.39
C THR A 116 6.55 -7.12 13.60
N LEU A 117 5.60 -7.58 14.41
CA LEU A 117 5.16 -6.90 15.61
C LEU A 117 5.38 -7.80 16.83
N ALA A 118 5.54 -7.20 18.00
CA ALA A 118 5.39 -7.92 19.25
C ALA A 118 3.96 -8.47 19.34
N SER A 119 3.82 -9.77 19.67
CA SER A 119 2.52 -10.45 19.66
C SER A 119 1.53 -9.80 20.65
N ASN A 120 0.36 -9.42 20.14
CA ASN A 120 -0.76 -8.86 20.91
C ASN A 120 -0.37 -7.69 21.84
N ALA A 121 0.57 -6.88 21.42
CA ALA A 121 0.98 -5.70 22.20
C ALA A 121 -0.10 -4.62 22.15
N ARG A 122 -0.49 -4.11 23.31
CA ARG A 122 -1.45 -2.99 23.41
C ARG A 122 -0.87 -1.66 22.95
N ALA A 123 0.44 -1.54 22.95
CA ALA A 123 1.17 -0.41 22.42
C ALA A 123 2.39 -0.94 21.67
N ILE A 124 2.62 -0.46 20.47
CA ILE A 124 3.76 -0.81 19.63
C ILE A 124 4.53 0.44 19.25
N SER A 125 5.84 0.33 19.22
CA SER A 125 6.77 1.31 18.65
C SER A 125 7.92 0.53 18.04
N GLU A 126 7.83 0.28 16.73
CA GLU A 126 8.70 -0.64 16.03
C GLU A 126 9.33 0.04 14.81
N THR A 127 10.57 -0.34 14.52
CA THR A 127 11.25 0.07 13.29
C THR A 127 11.51 -1.17 12.44
N SER A 128 11.04 -1.16 11.21
CA SER A 128 11.26 -2.24 10.25
C SER A 128 12.11 -1.78 9.08
N PHE A 129 12.90 -2.71 8.53
CA PHE A 129 13.79 -2.47 7.40
C PHE A 129 13.47 -3.47 6.29
N HIS A 130 13.22 -2.96 5.09
CA HIS A 130 12.86 -3.78 3.93
C HIS A 130 13.79 -3.45 2.76
N ASP A 131 14.55 -4.44 2.30
CA ASP A 131 15.39 -4.27 1.09
C ASP A 131 14.50 -4.38 -0.16
N LEU A 132 14.13 -3.24 -0.70
CA LEU A 132 13.37 -3.08 -1.92
C LEU A 132 14.23 -2.58 -3.09
N THR A 133 15.56 -2.60 -2.96
CA THR A 133 16.48 -2.08 -4.00
C THR A 133 16.41 -2.87 -5.30
N ALA A 134 15.99 -4.14 -5.24
CA ALA A 134 15.76 -4.99 -6.41
C ALA A 134 14.30 -4.94 -6.93
N HIS A 135 13.40 -4.26 -6.20
CA HIS A 135 11.99 -4.16 -6.61
C HIS A 135 11.86 -3.37 -7.93
N PRO A 136 10.94 -3.74 -8.84
CA PRO A 136 10.72 -3.00 -10.08
C PRO A 136 10.52 -1.49 -9.87
N TRP A 137 9.88 -1.09 -8.77
CA TRP A 137 9.60 0.31 -8.45
C TRP A 137 10.73 1.02 -7.68
N ALA A 138 11.90 0.40 -7.47
CA ALA A 138 13.03 1.06 -6.82
C ALA A 138 13.39 2.38 -7.52
N GLY A 139 13.52 3.45 -6.76
CA GLY A 139 13.77 4.81 -7.26
C GLY A 139 12.57 5.51 -7.88
N LEU A 140 11.36 4.97 -7.70
CA LEU A 140 10.11 5.61 -8.11
C LEU A 140 9.33 6.10 -6.90
N GLU A 141 8.47 7.10 -7.11
CA GLU A 141 7.50 7.53 -6.11
C GLU A 141 6.40 6.50 -5.93
N VAL A 142 6.10 6.22 -4.68
CA VAL A 142 5.07 5.28 -4.25
C VAL A 142 4.26 5.86 -3.11
N SER A 143 3.04 5.38 -2.98
CA SER A 143 2.20 5.61 -1.82
C SER A 143 2.34 4.43 -0.86
N LEU A 144 2.60 4.74 0.41
CA LEU A 144 2.69 3.79 1.51
C LEU A 144 1.47 3.93 2.41
N GLN A 145 0.86 2.82 2.78
CA GLN A 145 -0.22 2.77 3.75
C GLN A 145 -0.05 1.53 4.63
N ILE A 146 -0.26 1.66 5.92
CA ILE A 146 -0.22 0.54 6.85
C ILE A 146 -1.64 0.22 7.28
N ILE A 147 -1.98 -1.07 7.26
CA ILE A 147 -3.24 -1.58 7.80
C ILE A 147 -2.90 -2.56 8.92
N ALA A 148 -3.34 -2.22 10.13
CA ALA A 148 -3.26 -3.07 11.30
C ALA A 148 -4.60 -3.78 11.53
N ARG A 149 -4.56 -4.91 12.22
CA ARG A 149 -5.74 -5.63 12.67
C ARG A 149 -5.51 -6.15 14.08
N ASP A 150 -6.53 -6.05 14.91
CA ASP A 150 -6.59 -6.62 16.25
C ASP A 150 -6.93 -8.13 16.27
N GLY A 151 -7.16 -8.67 17.44
CA GLY A 151 -7.60 -10.06 17.64
C GLY A 151 -9.01 -10.35 17.14
N ALA A 152 -9.89 -9.37 17.09
CA ALA A 152 -11.25 -9.43 16.54
C ALA A 152 -11.29 -9.20 15.02
N ASN A 153 -10.12 -8.96 14.39
CA ASN A 153 -9.95 -8.66 12.98
C ASN A 153 -10.51 -7.30 12.54
N GLN A 154 -10.71 -6.37 13.49
CA GLN A 154 -11.07 -4.99 13.20
C GLN A 154 -9.89 -4.26 12.56
N PRO A 155 -10.09 -3.49 11.47
CA PRO A 155 -9.01 -2.79 10.81
C PRO A 155 -8.75 -1.41 11.40
N GLY A 156 -7.48 -1.03 11.54
CA GLY A 156 -7.00 0.33 11.67
C GLY A 156 -6.02 0.64 10.55
N ALA A 157 -6.06 1.83 9.99
CA ALA A 157 -5.22 2.20 8.87
C ALA A 157 -4.57 3.57 9.09
N THR A 158 -3.37 3.75 8.52
CA THR A 158 -2.73 5.07 8.44
C THR A 158 -3.28 5.86 7.27
N ASP A 159 -3.07 7.17 7.29
CA ASP A 159 -3.10 7.95 6.06
C ASP A 159 -2.05 7.43 5.08
N SER A 160 -2.30 7.68 3.78
CA SER A 160 -1.33 7.36 2.74
C SER A 160 -0.21 8.40 2.72
N LEU A 161 1.03 7.92 2.70
CA LEU A 161 2.22 8.76 2.67
C LEU A 161 3.02 8.48 1.39
N THR A 162 3.39 9.55 0.68
CA THR A 162 4.19 9.45 -0.54
C THR A 162 5.68 9.49 -0.21
N THR A 163 6.44 8.59 -0.80
CA THR A 163 7.90 8.55 -0.68
C THR A 163 8.53 7.94 -1.93
N VAL A 164 9.85 8.15 -2.10
CA VAL A 164 10.64 7.49 -3.14
C VAL A 164 11.23 6.21 -2.58
N LEU A 165 10.97 5.06 -3.25
CA LEU A 165 11.58 3.80 -2.84
C LEU A 165 13.10 3.86 -2.99
N PRO A 166 13.86 3.34 -2.01
CA PRO A 166 15.29 3.21 -2.12
C PRO A 166 15.71 2.43 -3.36
N GLU A 167 16.76 2.90 -4.03
CA GLU A 167 17.34 2.20 -5.16
C GLU A 167 18.85 1.99 -4.97
N ARG A 168 19.39 0.98 -5.66
CA ARG A 168 20.83 0.73 -5.65
C ARG A 168 21.53 1.70 -6.59
N TYR A 169 22.56 2.35 -6.09
CA TYR A 169 23.42 3.17 -6.90
C TYR A 169 24.47 2.33 -7.64
N PHE A 170 24.54 2.46 -8.95
CA PHE A 170 25.54 1.79 -9.79
C PHE A 170 26.56 2.81 -10.32
N ARG A 171 27.84 2.45 -10.22
CA ARG A 171 28.94 3.28 -10.77
C ARG A 171 29.14 3.04 -12.28
N HIS A 172 28.89 1.79 -12.73
CA HIS A 172 29.09 1.43 -14.13
C HIS A 172 28.05 2.12 -15.03
N PRO A 173 28.48 2.77 -16.16
CA PRO A 173 27.57 3.51 -17.04
C PRO A 173 26.44 2.65 -17.61
N VAL A 174 26.75 1.45 -18.09
CA VAL A 174 25.76 0.51 -18.65
C VAL A 174 24.71 0.12 -17.60
N ALA A 175 25.15 -0.17 -16.36
CA ALA A 175 24.22 -0.49 -15.29
C ALA A 175 23.28 0.67 -14.95
N ARG A 176 23.78 1.90 -15.00
CA ARG A 176 22.94 3.12 -14.84
C ARG A 176 21.93 3.25 -15.98
N ALA A 177 22.35 3.02 -17.22
CA ALA A 177 21.46 3.03 -18.38
C ALA A 177 20.35 1.99 -18.23
N LEU A 178 20.69 0.75 -17.82
CA LEU A 178 19.70 -0.31 -17.57
C LEU A 178 18.65 0.09 -16.49
N VAL A 179 19.08 0.78 -15.43
CA VAL A 179 18.15 1.29 -14.41
C VAL A 179 17.19 2.33 -15.01
N LEU A 180 17.68 3.21 -15.86
CA LEU A 180 16.84 4.22 -16.54
C LEU A 180 15.83 3.56 -17.50
N LEU A 181 16.26 2.57 -18.28
CA LEU A 181 15.39 1.81 -19.18
C LEU A 181 14.30 1.06 -18.40
N ARG A 182 14.67 0.43 -17.27
CA ARG A 182 13.69 -0.19 -16.38
C ARG A 182 12.63 0.82 -15.91
N LYS A 183 13.06 2.00 -15.44
CA LYS A 183 12.15 3.05 -14.98
C LYS A 183 11.24 3.49 -16.11
N ARG A 184 11.78 3.71 -17.33
CA ARG A 184 11.01 4.10 -18.51
C ARG A 184 9.90 3.10 -18.82
N LEU A 185 10.22 1.79 -18.87
CA LEU A 185 9.23 0.73 -19.08
C LEU A 185 8.11 0.72 -18.05
N ILE A 186 8.43 1.04 -16.80
CA ILE A 186 7.43 1.07 -15.73
C ILE A 186 6.54 2.29 -15.86
N PHE A 187 7.10 3.45 -16.25
CA PHE A 187 6.32 4.67 -16.47
C PHE A 187 5.45 4.58 -17.71
N ASP A 188 6.03 4.11 -18.81
CA ASP A 188 5.35 3.99 -20.11
C ASP A 188 5.62 2.61 -20.73
N PRO A 189 4.73 1.65 -20.50
CA PRO A 189 4.82 0.32 -21.10
C PRO A 189 4.80 0.32 -22.64
N ARG A 190 4.31 1.38 -23.27
CA ARG A 190 4.30 1.53 -24.73
C ARG A 190 5.70 1.79 -25.30
N SER A 191 6.63 2.26 -24.46
CA SER A 191 8.03 2.46 -24.85
C SER A 191 8.84 1.17 -24.99
N ARG A 192 8.16 -0.02 -25.03
CA ARG A 192 8.82 -1.32 -25.06
C ARG A 192 9.74 -1.49 -26.29
N GLU A 193 9.29 -1.09 -27.47
CA GLU A 193 10.07 -1.20 -28.70
C GLU A 193 11.33 -0.33 -28.61
N ASP A 194 11.19 0.94 -28.26
CA ASP A 194 12.31 1.86 -28.07
C ASP A 194 13.34 1.31 -27.06
N VAL A 195 12.83 0.75 -25.93
CA VAL A 195 13.70 0.18 -24.89
C VAL A 195 14.45 -1.06 -25.40
N VAL A 196 13.82 -1.89 -26.24
CA VAL A 196 14.48 -3.04 -26.87
C VAL A 196 15.61 -2.56 -27.77
N ASP A 197 15.39 -1.54 -28.60
CA ASP A 197 16.40 -0.97 -29.48
C ASP A 197 17.57 -0.38 -28.68
N GLU A 198 17.28 0.34 -27.61
CA GLU A 198 18.31 0.88 -26.72
C GLU A 198 19.10 -0.24 -26.00
N LEU A 199 18.45 -1.36 -25.62
CA LEU A 199 19.14 -2.52 -25.05
C LEU A 199 20.06 -3.20 -26.05
N ILE A 200 19.63 -3.34 -27.32
CA ILE A 200 20.47 -3.87 -28.39
C ILE A 200 21.71 -2.99 -28.59
N ASN A 201 21.52 -1.67 -28.63
CA ASN A 201 22.63 -0.71 -28.74
C ASN A 201 23.61 -0.81 -27.58
N LEU A 202 23.10 -0.97 -26.34
CA LEU A 202 23.95 -1.15 -25.15
C LEU A 202 24.74 -2.49 -25.17
N ALA A 203 24.21 -3.53 -25.84
CA ALA A 203 24.86 -4.83 -25.93
C ALA A 203 26.01 -4.85 -26.98
N THR A 204 26.09 -3.84 -27.83
CA THR A 204 27.12 -3.72 -28.89
C THR A 204 28.32 -2.84 -28.49
N ILE A 205 28.30 -2.28 -27.27
CA ILE A 205 29.39 -1.49 -26.68
C ILE A 205 30.31 -2.38 -25.85
#